data_f35494b804ba44d3239084e40dc89d9e
#
_entry.id   f35494b804ba44d3239084e40dc89d9e
#
_cell.length_a   1.000
_cell.length_b   1.000
_cell.length_c   1.000
_cell.angle_alpha   90.00
_cell.angle_beta   90.00
_cell.angle_gamma   90.00
#
_symmetry.space_group_name_H-M   'P 1'
#
loop_
_entity.id
_entity.type
_entity.pdbx_description
1 polymer ?
#
loop_
_entity_poly.entity_id
_entity_poly.type
_entity_poly.pdbx_seq_one_letter_code
_entity_poly.pdbx_strand_id
1 'polypeptide(L)'
;RKWEVLLVHHSHTDIGYTHSQEIIEFYHVNFIKQAIEIAESLRADNRENEFVWVCEAFWAVEQFLKEVDDEWKKRFEVCVKNGSIEVTGNYLNMTELVDEKILKNQIKKSVDYGKSINKEIKSAMTADINGYSYGYIDALKENGIENLLSCVHTHHGMYPLFRKHGPFYWESEKGNKILVWNGEHYQFGNEFGIVKTATASYVHRDDLQATFTQDKRKEYGEIRMFRFLKSLEDQNYEYNFIPITILGISTDNGSPNKEIVDFVNWWNEKFGEEVTFKMATLDEVFDRVKNDNAEIPTYSGDWPDWWSFGVGSTPHDLKIYKEAQRVLNTTKLLDEDSKISDDKLVSQCEDMLMLYAEHTWGHYSSVVDPWNSFVNLLDCKKSGYAIKAHEVAMRNYIKVLEAKGMNSLKPDRPLKYKVVNPHNRKVTECVKLALDPWEKSNKTYVVKDENNNKYKSQFEEHPGGICVNCVLTLEPKEERTLFINIEENPIEYLKIKNQSYCVQRCDDIFLYDDPREVIKYDNVYENKHVKISWDRERGIIGWFDKVNGVELFDNTSKVGAFMPIYELTKAKGQTTSDQFAVRALGRNMRGSNHEVFYPKIKDVKISEIGDVYGKITFDLELEGIKVI
;
A
#
# COMPACT_ATOMS: atom_id res chain seq x y z
N ARG A 1 -24.98 5.06 -36.25
CA ARG A 1 -24.69 4.03 -35.24
C ARG A 1 -25.55 4.30 -34.02
N LYS A 2 -26.28 3.28 -33.55
CA LYS A 2 -27.01 3.38 -32.28
C LYS A 2 -26.07 3.07 -31.14
N TRP A 3 -26.02 3.94 -30.13
CA TRP A 3 -25.15 3.79 -28.96
C TRP A 3 -25.92 3.35 -27.72
N GLU A 4 -25.25 2.57 -26.87
CA GLU A 4 -25.72 2.20 -25.53
C GLU A 4 -24.72 2.69 -24.49
N VAL A 5 -25.13 3.54 -23.57
CA VAL A 5 -24.35 4.04 -22.45
C VAL A 5 -24.74 3.28 -21.20
N LEU A 6 -23.83 2.50 -20.65
CA LEU A 6 -24.02 1.70 -19.44
C LEU A 6 -23.47 2.49 -18.24
N LEU A 7 -24.36 3.00 -17.39
CA LEU A 7 -23.99 3.77 -16.21
C LEU A 7 -23.73 2.85 -15.03
N VAL A 8 -22.50 2.84 -14.54
CA VAL A 8 -22.10 2.15 -13.32
C VAL A 8 -22.15 3.15 -12.16
N HIS A 9 -23.23 3.10 -11.39
CA HIS A 9 -23.51 4.02 -10.30
C HIS A 9 -22.91 3.49 -9.00
N HIS A 10 -21.97 4.23 -8.43
CA HIS A 10 -21.23 3.84 -7.23
C HIS A 10 -20.87 5.03 -6.35
N SER A 11 -20.23 4.78 -5.22
CA SER A 11 -19.49 5.78 -4.46
C SER A 11 -18.01 5.46 -4.52
N HIS A 12 -17.18 6.43 -4.89
CA HIS A 12 -15.75 6.25 -4.68
C HIS A 12 -15.46 6.24 -3.18
N THR A 13 -14.72 5.21 -2.75
CA THR A 13 -14.49 4.93 -1.33
C THR A 13 -13.09 5.34 -0.93
N ASP A 14 -13.00 6.47 -0.22
CA ASP A 14 -11.83 6.90 0.54
C ASP A 14 -12.05 6.59 2.02
N ILE A 15 -11.15 5.85 2.66
CA ILE A 15 -11.23 5.66 4.12
C ILE A 15 -10.48 6.82 4.79
N GLY A 16 -11.20 7.91 5.00
CA GLY A 16 -10.69 9.21 5.40
C GLY A 16 -10.90 10.27 4.30
N TYR A 17 -9.95 11.14 4.06
CA TYR A 17 -9.86 12.22 3.09
C TYR A 17 -10.99 13.26 3.21
N THR A 18 -12.22 12.95 2.81
CA THR A 18 -13.36 13.87 2.87
C THR A 18 -13.89 14.08 4.29
N HIS A 19 -13.69 13.10 5.18
CA HIS A 19 -14.00 13.19 6.61
C HIS A 19 -13.09 12.22 7.40
N SER A 20 -13.22 12.18 8.75
CA SER A 20 -12.51 11.19 9.56
C SER A 20 -12.96 9.76 9.22
N GLN A 21 -12.05 8.80 9.39
CA GLN A 21 -12.27 7.42 8.97
C GLN A 21 -13.56 6.80 9.56
N GLU A 22 -13.84 7.06 10.83
CA GLU A 22 -15.06 6.57 11.49
C GLU A 22 -16.35 7.19 10.92
N ILE A 23 -16.29 8.45 10.51
CA ILE A 23 -17.43 9.11 9.88
C ILE A 23 -17.66 8.59 8.46
N ILE A 24 -16.57 8.29 7.74
CA ILE A 24 -16.67 7.64 6.42
C ILE A 24 -17.31 6.27 6.55
N GLU A 25 -16.93 5.48 7.54
CA GLU A 25 -17.56 4.19 7.85
C GLU A 25 -19.07 4.35 8.04
N PHE A 26 -19.47 5.29 8.90
CA PHE A 26 -20.87 5.63 9.14
C PHE A 26 -21.59 6.08 7.86
N TYR A 27 -20.93 6.87 7.00
CA TYR A 27 -21.53 7.31 5.72
C TYR A 27 -21.78 6.12 4.80
N HIS A 28 -20.82 5.22 4.61
CA HIS A 28 -21.00 4.08 3.72
C HIS A 28 -22.05 3.10 4.21
N VAL A 29 -22.20 2.88 5.51
CA VAL A 29 -23.32 2.13 6.08
C VAL A 29 -24.66 2.77 5.72
N ASN A 30 -24.76 4.10 5.84
CA ASN A 30 -25.99 4.82 5.48
C ASN A 30 -26.22 4.88 3.96
N PHE A 31 -25.18 4.92 3.13
CA PHE A 31 -25.34 4.88 1.66
C PHE A 31 -25.93 3.55 1.21
N ILE A 32 -25.53 2.44 1.80
CA ILE A 32 -26.15 1.14 1.51
C ILE A 32 -27.62 1.13 1.94
N LYS A 33 -27.98 1.68 3.12
CA LYS A 33 -29.37 1.83 3.52
C LYS A 33 -30.18 2.66 2.53
N GLN A 34 -29.65 3.81 2.11
CA GLN A 34 -30.30 4.67 1.11
C GLN A 34 -30.46 3.97 -0.25
N ALA A 35 -29.46 3.21 -0.70
CA ALA A 35 -29.56 2.43 -1.93
C ALA A 35 -30.68 1.38 -1.86
N ILE A 36 -30.80 0.69 -0.72
CA ILE A 36 -31.92 -0.25 -0.45
C ILE A 36 -33.27 0.47 -0.53
N GLU A 37 -33.41 1.61 0.15
CA GLU A 37 -34.66 2.38 0.18
C GLU A 37 -35.04 2.90 -1.21
N ILE A 38 -34.08 3.37 -2.00
CA ILE A 38 -34.32 3.78 -3.41
C ILE A 38 -34.80 2.60 -4.24
N ALA A 39 -34.10 1.46 -4.16
CA ALA A 39 -34.47 0.24 -4.90
C ALA A 39 -35.89 -0.25 -4.54
N GLU A 40 -36.23 -0.26 -3.27
CA GLU A 40 -37.57 -0.66 -2.78
C GLU A 40 -38.66 0.31 -3.21
N SER A 41 -38.39 1.62 -3.16
CA SER A 41 -39.32 2.65 -3.65
C SER A 41 -39.64 2.46 -5.12
N LEU A 42 -38.63 2.21 -5.97
CA LEU A 42 -38.83 1.99 -7.39
C LEU A 42 -39.53 0.66 -7.68
N ARG A 43 -39.24 -0.38 -6.91
CA ARG A 43 -39.96 -1.66 -7.00
C ARG A 43 -41.45 -1.51 -6.69
N ALA A 44 -41.78 -0.70 -5.67
CA ALA A 44 -43.20 -0.42 -5.34
C ALA A 44 -43.92 0.30 -6.48
N ASP A 45 -43.19 1.03 -7.30
CA ASP A 45 -43.72 1.70 -8.51
C ASP A 45 -43.63 0.83 -9.79
N ASN A 46 -43.26 -0.46 -9.69
CA ASN A 46 -42.99 -1.40 -10.80
C ASN A 46 -41.85 -0.91 -11.74
N ARG A 47 -40.82 -0.31 -11.17
CA ARG A 47 -39.66 0.28 -11.84
C ARG A 47 -38.34 -0.32 -11.33
N GLU A 48 -38.34 -1.55 -10.84
CA GLU A 48 -37.24 -2.23 -10.16
C GLU A 48 -35.96 -2.34 -10.99
N ASN A 49 -36.06 -2.35 -12.31
CA ASN A 49 -34.92 -2.48 -13.23
C ASN A 49 -34.28 -1.15 -13.61
N GLU A 50 -34.78 -0.04 -13.07
CA GLU A 50 -34.29 1.29 -13.42
C GLU A 50 -33.14 1.78 -12.53
N PHE A 51 -32.92 1.16 -11.37
CA PHE A 51 -31.87 1.56 -10.41
C PHE A 51 -30.90 0.42 -10.15
N VAL A 52 -29.61 0.75 -10.25
CA VAL A 52 -28.51 -0.13 -9.86
C VAL A 52 -27.52 0.66 -9.00
N TRP A 53 -27.06 0.05 -7.92
CA TRP A 53 -25.99 0.55 -7.08
C TRP A 53 -24.86 -0.49 -6.98
N VAL A 54 -23.64 -0.11 -7.32
CA VAL A 54 -22.45 -0.96 -7.22
C VAL A 54 -21.67 -0.62 -5.96
N CYS A 55 -21.54 -1.57 -5.05
CA CYS A 55 -20.66 -1.45 -3.89
C CYS A 55 -19.20 -1.61 -4.36
N GLU A 56 -18.52 -0.51 -4.61
CA GLU A 56 -17.15 -0.47 -5.15
C GLU A 56 -16.18 -1.30 -4.32
N ALA A 57 -16.28 -1.19 -2.98
CA ALA A 57 -15.42 -1.88 -2.03
C ALA A 57 -16.24 -2.75 -1.08
N PHE A 58 -15.83 -4.02 -0.92
CA PHE A 58 -16.51 -4.92 0.01
C PHE A 58 -16.38 -4.48 1.47
N TRP A 59 -15.36 -3.70 1.81
CA TRP A 59 -15.22 -3.11 3.13
C TRP A 59 -16.50 -2.38 3.59
N ALA A 60 -17.10 -1.58 2.72
CA ALA A 60 -18.35 -0.88 3.03
C ALA A 60 -19.49 -1.85 3.36
N VAL A 61 -19.60 -2.95 2.60
CA VAL A 61 -20.58 -4.01 2.84
C VAL A 61 -20.30 -4.73 4.16
N GLU A 62 -19.02 -5.02 4.45
CA GLU A 62 -18.62 -5.66 5.71
C GLU A 62 -18.99 -4.80 6.93
N GLN A 63 -18.75 -3.47 6.87
CA GLN A 63 -19.13 -2.56 7.95
C GLN A 63 -20.66 -2.50 8.10
N PHE A 64 -21.39 -2.38 6.99
CA PHE A 64 -22.85 -2.43 6.99
C PHE A 64 -23.37 -3.71 7.69
N LEU A 65 -22.86 -4.88 7.31
CA LEU A 65 -23.28 -6.17 7.89
C LEU A 65 -22.95 -6.32 9.38
N LYS A 66 -21.92 -5.62 9.87
CA LYS A 66 -21.54 -5.59 11.29
C LYS A 66 -22.47 -4.71 12.12
N GLU A 67 -22.93 -3.60 11.56
CA GLU A 67 -23.66 -2.57 12.32
C GLU A 67 -25.18 -2.72 12.30
N VAL A 68 -25.73 -3.33 11.23
CA VAL A 68 -27.19 -3.37 11.07
C VAL A 68 -27.82 -4.64 11.66
N ASP A 69 -29.12 -4.55 11.98
CA ASP A 69 -29.92 -5.67 12.42
C ASP A 69 -30.25 -6.65 11.26
N ASP A 70 -30.89 -7.76 11.60
CA ASP A 70 -31.21 -8.82 10.65
C ASP A 70 -32.29 -8.40 9.63
N GLU A 71 -33.12 -7.40 9.92
CA GLU A 71 -34.09 -6.87 8.98
C GLU A 71 -33.37 -6.18 7.82
N TRP A 72 -32.43 -5.29 8.11
CA TRP A 72 -31.62 -4.62 7.10
C TRP A 72 -30.78 -5.60 6.29
N LYS A 73 -30.21 -6.64 6.93
CA LYS A 73 -29.45 -7.68 6.21
C LYS A 73 -30.32 -8.42 5.19
N LYS A 74 -31.56 -8.76 5.55
CA LYS A 74 -32.52 -9.42 4.64
C LYS A 74 -32.91 -8.51 3.47
N ARG A 75 -33.17 -7.23 3.74
CA ARG A 75 -33.49 -6.23 2.70
C ARG A 75 -32.33 -6.08 1.73
N PHE A 76 -31.10 -6.01 2.24
CA PHE A 76 -29.88 -5.97 1.43
C PHE A 76 -29.74 -7.22 0.57
N GLU A 77 -29.89 -8.40 1.16
CA GLU A 77 -29.83 -9.69 0.44
C GLU A 77 -30.83 -9.74 -0.73
N VAL A 78 -32.05 -9.26 -0.53
CA VAL A 78 -33.07 -9.18 -1.60
C VAL A 78 -32.57 -8.26 -2.73
N CYS A 79 -32.01 -7.10 -2.43
CA CYS A 79 -31.50 -6.16 -3.42
C CYS A 79 -30.28 -6.72 -4.18
N VAL A 80 -29.43 -7.50 -3.50
CA VAL A 80 -28.28 -8.15 -4.15
C VAL A 80 -28.75 -9.29 -5.08
N LYS A 81 -29.73 -10.08 -4.65
CA LYS A 81 -30.26 -11.19 -5.45
C LYS A 81 -30.99 -10.73 -6.69
N ASN A 82 -31.72 -9.64 -6.63
CA ASN A 82 -32.47 -9.11 -7.77
C ASN A 82 -31.67 -8.17 -8.69
N GLY A 83 -30.41 -7.86 -8.33
CA GLY A 83 -29.50 -7.04 -9.14
C GLY A 83 -29.66 -5.52 -8.96
N SER A 84 -30.51 -5.05 -8.05
CA SER A 84 -30.60 -3.61 -7.73
C SER A 84 -29.35 -3.11 -6.97
N ILE A 85 -28.64 -4.01 -6.28
CA ILE A 85 -27.35 -3.75 -5.66
C ILE A 85 -26.36 -4.84 -6.07
N GLU A 86 -25.19 -4.47 -6.50
CA GLU A 86 -24.09 -5.37 -6.81
C GLU A 86 -23.00 -5.28 -5.76
N VAL A 87 -22.53 -6.42 -5.29
CA VAL A 87 -21.37 -6.54 -4.41
C VAL A 87 -20.17 -6.96 -5.25
N THR A 88 -19.06 -6.22 -5.13
CA THR A 88 -17.85 -6.51 -5.90
C THR A 88 -16.83 -7.36 -5.14
N GLY A 89 -15.91 -7.96 -5.89
CA GLY A 89 -14.84 -8.80 -5.35
C GLY A 89 -13.66 -8.02 -4.77
N ASN A 90 -13.56 -6.71 -4.99
CA ASN A 90 -12.49 -5.90 -4.43
C ASN A 90 -12.79 -5.54 -2.97
N TYR A 91 -11.79 -5.70 -2.09
CA TYR A 91 -11.98 -5.34 -0.68
C TYR A 91 -11.86 -3.84 -0.43
N LEU A 92 -10.79 -3.23 -0.95
CA LEU A 92 -10.49 -1.79 -0.87
C LEU A 92 -9.75 -1.33 -2.13
N ASN A 93 -9.81 -0.04 -2.41
CA ASN A 93 -8.81 0.61 -3.26
C ASN A 93 -7.51 0.74 -2.46
N MET A 94 -6.39 0.26 -2.98
CA MET A 94 -5.17 0.12 -2.19
C MET A 94 -3.91 0.57 -2.92
N THR A 95 -2.93 1.00 -2.14
CA THR A 95 -1.53 1.00 -2.54
C THR A 95 -0.96 -0.41 -2.35
N GLU A 96 -0.19 -0.92 -3.29
CA GLU A 96 0.31 -2.30 -3.28
C GLU A 96 1.41 -2.54 -2.23
N LEU A 97 1.01 -2.64 -0.98
CA LEU A 97 1.87 -2.94 0.16
C LEU A 97 1.61 -4.33 0.76
N VAL A 98 0.43 -4.85 0.50
CA VAL A 98 -0.10 -6.07 1.12
C VAL A 98 0.49 -7.30 0.48
N ASP A 99 0.81 -8.33 1.27
CA ASP A 99 1.21 -9.62 0.74
C ASP A 99 0.04 -10.28 -0.04
N GLU A 100 0.35 -10.96 -1.14
CA GLU A 100 -0.62 -11.69 -1.97
C GLU A 100 -1.57 -12.57 -1.14
N LYS A 101 -1.04 -13.26 -0.12
CA LYS A 101 -1.83 -14.13 0.76
C LYS A 101 -2.86 -13.35 1.58
N ILE A 102 -2.49 -12.18 2.10
CA ILE A 102 -3.42 -11.31 2.83
C ILE A 102 -4.49 -10.81 1.87
N LEU A 103 -4.09 -10.36 0.69
CA LEU A 103 -5.00 -9.87 -0.33
C LEU A 103 -6.03 -10.94 -0.74
N LYS A 104 -5.60 -12.18 -0.94
CA LYS A 104 -6.49 -13.32 -1.19
C LYS A 104 -7.51 -13.52 -0.07
N ASN A 105 -7.08 -13.43 1.19
CA ASN A 105 -7.97 -13.57 2.34
C ASN A 105 -8.99 -12.44 2.41
N GLN A 106 -8.60 -11.22 2.07
CA GLN A 106 -9.50 -10.07 2.06
C GLN A 106 -10.54 -10.16 0.92
N ILE A 107 -10.13 -10.52 -0.30
CA ILE A 107 -11.03 -10.75 -1.42
C ILE A 107 -12.01 -11.90 -1.11
N LYS A 108 -11.51 -12.95 -0.47
CA LYS A 108 -12.34 -14.11 -0.08
C LYS A 108 -13.57 -13.74 0.76
N LYS A 109 -13.50 -12.68 1.56
CA LYS A 109 -14.64 -12.23 2.40
C LYS A 109 -15.88 -11.90 1.55
N SER A 110 -15.70 -11.20 0.42
CA SER A 110 -16.81 -10.88 -0.48
C SER A 110 -17.39 -12.13 -1.13
N VAL A 111 -16.52 -13.03 -1.58
CA VAL A 111 -16.91 -14.29 -2.21
C VAL A 111 -17.65 -15.21 -1.23
N ASP A 112 -17.17 -15.29 0.01
CA ASP A 112 -17.83 -16.07 1.07
C ASP A 112 -19.20 -15.49 1.43
N TYR A 113 -19.32 -14.16 1.46
CA TYR A 113 -20.61 -13.51 1.61
C TYR A 113 -21.56 -13.88 0.46
N GLY A 114 -21.10 -13.76 -0.78
CA GLY A 114 -21.90 -14.15 -1.95
C GLY A 114 -22.38 -15.61 -1.86
N LYS A 115 -21.50 -16.53 -1.50
CA LYS A 115 -21.85 -17.94 -1.28
C LYS A 115 -22.92 -18.11 -0.20
N SER A 116 -22.82 -17.35 0.91
CA SER A 116 -23.76 -17.44 2.02
C SER A 116 -25.20 -17.08 1.63
N ILE A 117 -25.34 -16.24 0.61
CA ILE A 117 -26.65 -15.82 0.07
C ILE A 117 -27.01 -16.47 -1.27
N ASN A 118 -26.25 -17.45 -1.75
CA ASN A 118 -26.39 -18.11 -3.05
C ASN A 118 -26.32 -17.13 -4.26
N LYS A 119 -25.41 -16.15 -4.18
CA LYS A 119 -25.08 -15.23 -5.27
C LYS A 119 -23.60 -15.33 -5.59
N GLU A 120 -23.25 -15.62 -6.82
CA GLU A 120 -21.85 -15.63 -7.25
C GLU A 120 -21.35 -14.19 -7.45
N ILE A 121 -20.14 -13.90 -6.98
CA ILE A 121 -19.45 -12.63 -7.18
C ILE A 121 -18.31 -12.87 -8.15
N LYS A 122 -18.40 -12.29 -9.35
CA LYS A 122 -17.49 -12.52 -10.48
C LYS A 122 -16.69 -11.30 -10.86
N SER A 123 -17.18 -10.12 -10.51
CA SER A 123 -16.63 -8.86 -10.96
C SER A 123 -16.05 -8.05 -9.80
N ALA A 124 -14.94 -7.37 -10.04
CA ALA A 124 -14.31 -6.42 -9.13
C ALA A 124 -14.27 -5.04 -9.79
N MET A 125 -14.15 -4.01 -8.97
CA MET A 125 -13.98 -2.63 -9.40
C MET A 125 -12.89 -1.96 -8.57
N THR A 126 -12.10 -1.11 -9.21
CA THR A 126 -11.14 -0.23 -8.54
C THR A 126 -11.28 1.18 -9.08
N ALA A 127 -11.02 2.16 -8.24
CA ALA A 127 -11.05 3.56 -8.59
C ALA A 127 -9.91 4.30 -7.91
N ASP A 128 -9.48 5.40 -8.51
CA ASP A 128 -8.41 6.30 -8.05
C ASP A 128 -7.02 5.69 -7.88
N ILE A 129 -6.82 4.49 -8.36
CA ILE A 129 -5.52 3.81 -8.47
C ILE A 129 -5.32 3.32 -9.89
N ASN A 130 -4.11 3.42 -10.40
CA ASN A 130 -3.82 3.19 -11.81
C ASN A 130 -2.76 2.11 -12.03
N GLY A 131 -2.62 1.21 -11.10
CA GLY A 131 -1.64 0.17 -11.26
C GLY A 131 -1.75 -0.92 -10.20
N TYR A 132 -1.33 -2.11 -10.61
CA TYR A 132 -1.43 -3.31 -9.78
C TYR A 132 -0.30 -4.25 -10.16
N SER A 133 0.15 -5.05 -9.21
CA SER A 133 1.07 -6.16 -9.48
C SER A 133 0.35 -7.41 -9.98
N TYR A 134 1.10 -8.36 -10.49
CA TYR A 134 0.59 -9.68 -10.85
C TYR A 134 -0.08 -10.42 -9.69
N GLY A 135 0.35 -10.19 -8.46
CA GLY A 135 -0.29 -10.75 -7.27
C GLY A 135 -1.76 -10.40 -7.13
N TYR A 136 -2.18 -9.25 -7.65
CA TYR A 136 -3.59 -8.85 -7.65
C TYR A 136 -4.44 -9.71 -8.61
N ILE A 137 -3.94 -9.99 -9.84
CA ILE A 137 -4.61 -10.90 -10.77
C ILE A 137 -4.78 -12.28 -10.13
N ASP A 138 -3.68 -12.80 -9.55
CA ASP A 138 -3.67 -14.11 -8.92
C ASP A 138 -4.65 -14.17 -7.74
N ALA A 139 -4.67 -13.13 -6.92
CA ALA A 139 -5.59 -13.04 -5.79
C ALA A 139 -7.07 -13.00 -6.23
N LEU A 140 -7.39 -12.26 -7.28
CA LEU A 140 -8.72 -12.21 -7.87
C LEU A 140 -9.13 -13.57 -8.45
N LYS A 141 -8.29 -14.12 -9.33
CA LYS A 141 -8.61 -15.35 -10.07
C LYS A 141 -8.75 -16.57 -9.16
N GLU A 142 -7.87 -16.72 -8.18
CA GLU A 142 -7.93 -17.82 -7.21
C GLU A 142 -9.17 -17.74 -6.30
N ASN A 143 -9.80 -16.58 -6.18
CA ASN A 143 -11.08 -16.38 -5.51
C ASN A 143 -12.30 -16.49 -6.46
N GLY A 144 -12.08 -16.80 -7.74
CA GLY A 144 -13.16 -16.94 -8.72
C GLY A 144 -13.63 -15.63 -9.35
N ILE A 145 -12.93 -14.52 -9.10
CA ILE A 145 -13.21 -13.26 -9.78
C ILE A 145 -12.62 -13.31 -11.18
N GLU A 146 -13.45 -12.98 -12.17
CA GLU A 146 -13.10 -13.09 -13.59
C GLU A 146 -12.95 -11.76 -14.30
N ASN A 147 -13.55 -10.71 -13.74
CA ASN A 147 -13.66 -9.41 -14.37
C ASN A 147 -13.20 -8.29 -13.45
N LEU A 148 -12.56 -7.25 -14.01
CA LEU A 148 -12.12 -6.06 -13.28
C LEU A 148 -12.47 -4.80 -14.10
N LEU A 149 -13.29 -3.91 -13.53
CA LEU A 149 -13.42 -2.54 -14.01
C LEU A 149 -12.38 -1.68 -13.31
N SER A 150 -11.43 -1.10 -14.06
CA SER A 150 -10.47 -0.14 -13.56
C SER A 150 -10.81 1.26 -14.05
N CYS A 151 -11.00 2.20 -13.12
CA CYS A 151 -11.20 3.61 -13.43
C CYS A 151 -9.85 4.30 -13.46
N VAL A 152 -9.31 4.53 -14.66
CA VAL A 152 -8.01 5.14 -14.87
C VAL A 152 -8.05 6.60 -14.47
N HIS A 153 -7.19 6.96 -13.53
CA HIS A 153 -6.96 8.36 -13.18
C HIS A 153 -5.79 8.93 -14.00
N THR A 154 -6.08 9.73 -15.01
CA THR A 154 -5.08 10.19 -15.99
C THR A 154 -3.95 11.04 -15.41
N HIS A 155 -4.07 11.49 -14.16
CA HIS A 155 -3.04 12.23 -13.45
C HIS A 155 -1.93 11.32 -12.88
N HIS A 156 -2.20 10.03 -12.67
CA HIS A 156 -1.42 9.14 -11.85
C HIS A 156 -0.80 7.96 -12.59
N GLY A 157 -0.44 8.09 -13.82
CA GLY A 157 0.36 7.08 -14.45
C GLY A 157 -0.12 6.59 -15.81
N MET A 158 0.52 5.51 -16.25
CA MET A 158 0.28 4.86 -17.52
C MET A 158 -0.71 3.70 -17.32
N TYR A 159 -1.29 3.24 -18.40
CA TYR A 159 -2.18 2.10 -18.40
C TYR A 159 -1.80 1.13 -19.53
N PRO A 160 -2.14 -0.15 -19.40
CA PRO A 160 -1.79 -1.15 -20.39
C PRO A 160 -2.26 -0.80 -21.79
N LEU A 161 -1.48 -1.17 -22.79
CA LEU A 161 -1.78 -0.99 -24.21
C LEU A 161 -2.02 0.47 -24.66
N PHE A 162 -1.79 1.46 -23.77
CA PHE A 162 -2.09 2.88 -24.01
C PHE A 162 -3.53 3.12 -24.48
N ARG A 163 -4.46 2.24 -24.10
CA ARG A 163 -5.84 2.22 -24.56
C ARG A 163 -6.80 2.42 -23.38
N LYS A 164 -7.67 3.41 -23.48
CA LYS A 164 -8.83 3.63 -22.62
C LYS A 164 -10.13 3.23 -23.33
N HIS A 165 -11.18 3.09 -22.56
CA HIS A 165 -12.52 2.75 -23.04
C HIS A 165 -12.58 1.44 -23.81
N GLY A 166 -11.83 0.45 -23.38
CA GLY A 166 -11.82 -0.84 -24.03
C GLY A 166 -11.32 -1.97 -23.15
N PRO A 167 -11.74 -3.20 -23.46
CA PRO A 167 -11.34 -4.37 -22.72
C PRO A 167 -9.98 -4.90 -23.16
N PHE A 168 -9.34 -5.63 -22.25
CA PHE A 168 -8.22 -6.52 -22.52
C PHE A 168 -8.20 -7.66 -21.51
N TYR A 169 -7.59 -8.77 -21.89
CA TYR A 169 -7.23 -9.81 -20.93
C TYR A 169 -5.89 -9.47 -20.30
N TRP A 170 -5.85 -9.43 -18.96
CA TRP A 170 -4.60 -9.26 -18.23
C TRP A 170 -4.14 -10.59 -17.68
N GLU A 171 -2.92 -11.00 -18.05
CA GLU A 171 -2.36 -12.32 -17.76
C GLU A 171 -1.14 -12.22 -16.85
N SER A 172 -1.16 -12.98 -15.75
CA SER A 172 -0.04 -13.06 -14.81
C SER A 172 1.02 -14.06 -15.27
N GLU A 173 2.20 -14.01 -14.65
CA GLU A 173 3.28 -14.97 -14.89
C GLU A 173 2.89 -16.43 -14.56
N LYS A 174 1.91 -16.64 -13.69
CA LYS A 174 1.35 -17.97 -13.38
C LYS A 174 0.35 -18.46 -14.43
N GLY A 175 0.05 -17.65 -15.45
CA GLY A 175 -0.95 -17.95 -16.47
C GLY A 175 -2.40 -17.68 -16.05
N ASN A 176 -2.63 -17.06 -14.89
CA ASN A 176 -3.96 -16.58 -14.51
C ASN A 176 -4.35 -15.40 -15.40
N LYS A 177 -5.62 -15.40 -15.82
CA LYS A 177 -6.13 -14.40 -16.76
C LYS A 177 -7.49 -13.87 -16.29
N ILE A 178 -7.64 -12.55 -16.27
CA ILE A 178 -8.90 -11.86 -15.98
C ILE A 178 -9.25 -10.90 -17.11
N LEU A 179 -10.54 -10.66 -17.32
CA LEU A 179 -11.03 -9.68 -18.26
C LEU A 179 -11.10 -8.32 -17.60
N VAL A 180 -10.36 -7.34 -18.12
CA VAL A 180 -10.30 -5.98 -17.59
C VAL A 180 -10.97 -5.02 -18.55
N TRP A 181 -11.79 -4.13 -18.02
CA TRP A 181 -12.21 -2.93 -18.74
C TRP A 181 -11.42 -1.72 -18.22
N ASN A 182 -10.69 -1.06 -19.11
CA ASN A 182 -9.94 0.15 -18.78
C ASN A 182 -10.81 1.37 -19.09
N GLY A 183 -11.41 1.94 -18.05
CA GLY A 183 -12.34 3.07 -18.13
C GLY A 183 -11.66 4.45 -18.06
N GLU A 184 -12.46 5.45 -17.84
CA GLU A 184 -12.04 6.83 -17.53
C GLU A 184 -12.15 7.08 -16.01
N HIS A 185 -11.93 8.29 -15.58
CA HIS A 185 -12.08 8.71 -14.18
C HIS A 185 -13.42 8.26 -13.58
N TYR A 186 -13.42 7.83 -12.32
CA TYR A 186 -14.59 7.24 -11.65
C TYR A 186 -15.82 8.17 -11.55
N GLN A 187 -15.65 9.48 -11.66
CA GLN A 187 -16.77 10.44 -11.76
C GLN A 187 -17.03 10.95 -13.18
N PHE A 188 -16.57 10.26 -14.20
CA PHE A 188 -16.69 10.73 -15.58
C PHE A 188 -18.14 10.99 -16.01
N GLY A 189 -19.08 10.17 -15.57
CA GLY A 189 -20.50 10.36 -15.82
C GLY A 189 -21.07 11.68 -15.28
N ASN A 190 -20.51 12.19 -14.18
CA ASN A 190 -20.95 13.46 -13.59
C ASN A 190 -20.66 14.65 -14.52
N GLU A 191 -19.64 14.57 -15.36
CA GLU A 191 -19.26 15.63 -16.31
C GLU A 191 -20.27 15.82 -17.45
N PHE A 192 -21.16 14.86 -17.67
CA PHE A 192 -22.26 14.94 -18.61
C PHE A 192 -23.55 15.57 -18.03
N GLY A 193 -23.46 16.19 -16.87
CA GLY A 193 -24.56 16.91 -16.26
C GLY A 193 -25.72 16.02 -15.78
N ILE A 194 -25.45 14.75 -15.53
CA ILE A 194 -26.47 13.76 -15.11
C ILE A 194 -26.99 14.10 -13.69
N VAL A 195 -26.12 14.54 -12.79
CA VAL A 195 -26.48 14.95 -11.43
C VAL A 195 -26.38 16.47 -11.26
N LYS A 196 -27.14 17.04 -10.33
CA LYS A 196 -27.18 18.49 -10.08
C LYS A 196 -25.87 19.05 -9.54
N THR A 197 -25.08 18.27 -8.84
CA THR A 197 -23.84 18.71 -8.23
C THR A 197 -22.62 18.69 -9.16
N ALA A 198 -22.81 18.28 -10.42
CA ALA A 198 -21.75 18.31 -11.43
C ALA A 198 -21.32 19.76 -11.72
N THR A 199 -20.13 20.13 -11.28
CA THR A 199 -19.65 21.52 -11.39
C THR A 199 -18.28 21.64 -12.07
N ALA A 200 -17.44 20.63 -11.94
CA ALA A 200 -16.09 20.63 -12.46
C ALA A 200 -15.88 19.48 -13.45
N SER A 201 -14.94 19.65 -14.35
CA SER A 201 -14.52 18.64 -15.28
C SER A 201 -13.06 18.31 -15.07
N TYR A 202 -12.76 17.05 -14.83
CA TYR A 202 -11.40 16.51 -14.81
C TYR A 202 -10.93 16.11 -16.19
N VAL A 203 -11.84 15.59 -17.00
CA VAL A 203 -11.55 15.03 -18.33
C VAL A 203 -11.93 16.00 -19.43
N HIS A 204 -13.17 16.51 -19.38
CA HIS A 204 -13.66 17.47 -20.36
C HIS A 204 -13.18 18.89 -20.04
N ARG A 205 -12.02 19.27 -20.55
CA ARG A 205 -11.52 20.66 -20.51
C ARG A 205 -11.92 21.38 -21.76
N ASP A 206 -13.24 21.51 -21.97
CA ASP A 206 -13.84 22.12 -23.18
C ASP A 206 -14.24 23.59 -22.98
N ASP A 207 -14.73 24.19 -24.06
CA ASP A 207 -15.24 25.55 -24.10
C ASP A 207 -16.46 25.77 -23.19
N LEU A 208 -17.20 24.70 -22.86
CA LEU A 208 -18.40 24.79 -22.03
C LEU A 208 -18.08 24.93 -20.53
N GLN A 209 -16.88 24.55 -20.10
CA GLN A 209 -16.50 24.60 -18.70
C GLN A 209 -16.58 26.04 -18.12
N ALA A 210 -16.18 27.05 -18.90
CA ALA A 210 -16.17 28.43 -18.44
C ALA A 210 -17.58 29.03 -18.30
N THR A 211 -18.58 28.46 -18.96
CA THR A 211 -19.96 28.96 -19.01
C THR A 211 -20.96 28.01 -18.33
N PHE A 212 -20.45 26.95 -17.69
CA PHE A 212 -21.29 25.93 -17.03
C PHE A 212 -22.10 26.55 -15.89
N THR A 213 -23.44 26.32 -15.94
CA THR A 213 -24.37 26.65 -14.85
C THR A 213 -25.29 25.47 -14.59
N GLN A 214 -25.78 25.35 -13.36
CA GLN A 214 -26.59 24.20 -12.96
C GLN A 214 -27.92 24.07 -13.70
N ASP A 215 -28.53 25.18 -14.06
CA ASP A 215 -29.77 25.23 -14.86
C ASP A 215 -29.57 24.77 -16.30
N LYS A 216 -28.37 24.91 -16.85
CA LYS A 216 -28.01 24.47 -18.20
C LYS A 216 -27.32 23.10 -18.24
N ARG A 217 -27.20 22.42 -17.11
CA ARG A 217 -26.40 21.18 -17.01
C ARG A 217 -26.83 20.11 -18.02
N LYS A 218 -28.13 19.96 -18.29
CA LYS A 218 -28.65 19.01 -19.27
C LYS A 218 -28.25 19.38 -20.69
N GLU A 219 -28.36 20.65 -21.06
CA GLU A 219 -27.93 21.16 -22.36
C GLU A 219 -26.44 20.90 -22.61
N TYR A 220 -25.60 21.19 -21.62
CA TYR A 220 -24.17 20.93 -21.75
C TYR A 220 -23.85 19.45 -21.75
N GLY A 221 -24.59 18.65 -21.00
CA GLY A 221 -24.50 17.19 -21.02
C GLY A 221 -24.82 16.59 -22.38
N GLU A 222 -25.87 17.08 -23.05
CA GLU A 222 -26.20 16.70 -24.42
C GLU A 222 -25.02 16.97 -25.36
N ILE A 223 -24.51 18.20 -25.36
CA ILE A 223 -23.41 18.61 -26.25
C ILE A 223 -22.16 17.73 -25.98
N ARG A 224 -21.79 17.56 -24.72
CA ARG A 224 -20.62 16.76 -24.33
C ARG A 224 -20.76 15.31 -24.72
N MET A 225 -21.92 14.70 -24.48
CA MET A 225 -22.15 13.29 -24.81
C MET A 225 -22.01 13.04 -26.31
N PHE A 226 -22.68 13.84 -27.14
CA PHE A 226 -22.56 13.68 -28.59
C PHE A 226 -21.14 13.97 -29.11
N ARG A 227 -20.45 14.97 -28.56
CA ARG A 227 -19.04 15.21 -28.88
C ARG A 227 -18.15 14.02 -28.48
N PHE A 228 -18.38 13.45 -27.31
CA PHE A 228 -17.62 12.31 -26.82
C PHE A 228 -17.84 11.08 -27.70
N LEU A 229 -19.08 10.70 -27.96
CA LEU A 229 -19.40 9.55 -28.82
C LEU A 229 -18.85 9.75 -30.23
N LYS A 230 -18.97 10.97 -30.79
CA LYS A 230 -18.36 11.30 -32.08
C LYS A 230 -16.84 11.16 -32.05
N SER A 231 -16.18 11.56 -30.97
CA SER A 231 -14.73 11.39 -30.84
C SER A 231 -14.30 9.92 -30.80
N LEU A 232 -15.12 9.04 -30.21
CA LEU A 232 -14.88 7.60 -30.24
C LEU A 232 -15.03 7.03 -31.67
N GLU A 233 -16.04 7.48 -32.42
CA GLU A 233 -16.20 7.10 -33.83
C GLU A 233 -15.02 7.54 -34.70
N ASP A 234 -14.54 8.78 -34.50
CA ASP A 234 -13.40 9.32 -35.22
C ASP A 234 -12.09 8.58 -34.91
N GLN A 235 -12.02 7.93 -33.77
CA GLN A 235 -10.92 7.03 -33.36
C GLN A 235 -11.13 5.57 -33.78
N ASN A 236 -12.14 5.28 -34.59
CA ASN A 236 -12.50 3.91 -35.02
C ASN A 236 -12.83 2.98 -33.83
N TYR A 237 -13.54 3.50 -32.85
CA TYR A 237 -13.98 2.70 -31.71
C TYR A 237 -14.86 1.53 -32.16
N GLU A 238 -14.53 0.33 -31.74
CA GLU A 238 -15.08 -0.92 -32.27
C GLU A 238 -16.49 -1.23 -31.74
N TYR A 239 -16.78 -0.85 -30.48
CA TYR A 239 -18.03 -1.18 -29.79
C TYR A 239 -19.13 -0.15 -30.06
N ASN A 240 -20.39 -0.57 -29.94
CA ASN A 240 -21.55 0.32 -29.97
C ASN A 240 -22.12 0.60 -28.57
N PHE A 241 -21.36 0.30 -27.53
CA PHE A 241 -21.68 0.60 -26.15
C PHE A 241 -20.45 1.20 -25.44
N ILE A 242 -20.71 1.86 -24.32
CA ILE A 242 -19.65 2.43 -23.48
C ILE A 242 -20.07 2.38 -22.00
N PRO A 243 -19.33 1.68 -21.13
CA PRO A 243 -19.49 1.79 -19.69
C PRO A 243 -18.93 3.14 -19.20
N ILE A 244 -19.70 3.82 -18.38
CA ILE A 244 -19.34 5.09 -17.77
C ILE A 244 -19.67 5.02 -16.27
N THR A 245 -18.69 5.26 -15.43
CA THR A 245 -18.87 5.34 -13.99
C THR A 245 -19.45 6.69 -13.58
N ILE A 246 -20.32 6.70 -12.58
CA ILE A 246 -21.00 7.88 -12.06
C ILE A 246 -21.17 7.83 -10.55
N LEU A 247 -20.87 8.95 -9.89
CA LEU A 247 -21.16 9.17 -8.48
C LEU A 247 -22.54 9.81 -8.30
N GLY A 248 -23.22 9.49 -7.21
CA GLY A 248 -24.53 10.09 -6.92
C GLY A 248 -24.47 11.61 -6.69
N ILE A 249 -23.34 12.09 -6.18
CA ILE A 249 -22.96 13.52 -6.11
C ILE A 249 -21.53 13.66 -6.60
N SER A 250 -21.13 14.85 -7.07
CA SER A 250 -19.78 15.08 -7.61
C SER A 250 -18.75 15.26 -6.49
N THR A 251 -18.56 14.23 -5.67
CA THR A 251 -17.53 14.17 -4.64
C THR A 251 -17.28 12.71 -4.25
N ASP A 252 -16.07 12.45 -3.79
CA ASP A 252 -15.70 11.18 -3.19
C ASP A 252 -16.57 10.93 -1.95
N ASN A 253 -16.76 9.67 -1.58
CA ASN A 253 -17.68 9.29 -0.51
C ASN A 253 -19.09 9.89 -0.68
N GLY A 254 -19.60 9.86 -1.91
CA GLY A 254 -20.92 10.42 -2.24
C GLY A 254 -22.04 9.41 -2.08
N SER A 255 -23.21 9.89 -1.62
CA SER A 255 -24.40 9.05 -1.44
C SER A 255 -25.02 8.60 -2.77
N PRO A 256 -25.81 7.51 -2.81
CA PRO A 256 -26.63 7.16 -3.97
C PRO A 256 -27.64 8.27 -4.30
N ASN A 257 -28.02 8.36 -5.58
CA ASN A 257 -28.89 9.43 -6.04
C ASN A 257 -29.94 8.92 -7.05
N LYS A 258 -31.24 9.02 -6.65
CA LYS A 258 -32.37 8.66 -7.50
C LYS A 258 -32.50 9.57 -8.75
N GLU A 259 -31.97 10.80 -8.73
CA GLU A 259 -32.03 11.72 -9.88
C GLU A 259 -31.37 11.14 -11.14
N ILE A 260 -30.44 10.20 -10.99
CA ILE A 260 -29.83 9.51 -12.15
C ILE A 260 -30.89 8.73 -12.93
N VAL A 261 -31.83 8.07 -12.24
CA VAL A 261 -32.96 7.35 -12.87
C VAL A 261 -33.83 8.33 -13.66
N ASP A 262 -34.15 9.48 -13.06
CA ASP A 262 -34.97 10.50 -13.73
C ASP A 262 -34.26 11.11 -14.95
N PHE A 263 -32.92 11.25 -14.89
CA PHE A 263 -32.13 11.68 -16.03
C PHE A 263 -32.13 10.63 -17.16
N VAL A 264 -31.93 9.36 -16.82
CA VAL A 264 -31.94 8.23 -17.77
C VAL A 264 -33.26 8.19 -18.52
N ASN A 265 -34.39 8.31 -17.82
CA ASN A 265 -35.72 8.32 -18.44
C ASN A 265 -35.92 9.53 -19.34
N TRP A 266 -35.58 10.74 -18.87
CA TRP A 266 -35.64 11.95 -19.68
C TRP A 266 -34.76 11.85 -20.93
N TRP A 267 -33.55 11.30 -20.83
CA TRP A 267 -32.66 11.12 -21.97
C TRP A 267 -33.22 10.15 -22.98
N ASN A 268 -33.65 8.98 -22.52
CA ASN A 268 -34.18 7.94 -23.40
C ASN A 268 -35.49 8.36 -24.12
N GLU A 269 -36.32 9.15 -23.46
CA GLU A 269 -37.48 9.77 -24.12
C GLU A 269 -37.06 10.70 -25.27
N LYS A 270 -36.00 11.46 -25.08
CA LYS A 270 -35.55 12.50 -26.02
C LYS A 270 -34.64 11.94 -27.13
N PHE A 271 -33.72 11.06 -26.80
CA PHE A 271 -32.62 10.61 -27.66
C PHE A 271 -32.48 9.08 -27.80
N GLY A 272 -33.40 8.30 -27.24
CA GLY A 272 -33.29 6.85 -27.17
C GLY A 272 -33.24 6.13 -28.52
N GLU A 273 -33.63 6.79 -29.61
CA GLU A 273 -33.48 6.26 -30.97
C GLU A 273 -32.01 6.22 -31.42
N GLU A 274 -31.18 7.16 -30.91
CA GLU A 274 -29.77 7.34 -31.29
C GLU A 274 -28.83 6.83 -30.19
N VAL A 275 -29.11 7.21 -28.94
CA VAL A 275 -28.27 6.92 -27.76
C VAL A 275 -29.17 6.51 -26.60
N THR A 276 -29.08 5.29 -26.16
CA THR A 276 -29.78 4.81 -24.95
C THR A 276 -28.88 4.85 -23.73
N PHE A 277 -29.42 5.26 -22.59
CA PHE A 277 -28.81 5.13 -21.29
C PHE A 277 -29.47 3.99 -20.49
N LYS A 278 -28.64 3.23 -19.76
CA LYS A 278 -29.10 2.19 -18.83
C LYS A 278 -28.18 2.19 -17.63
N MET A 279 -28.74 2.12 -16.42
CA MET A 279 -27.96 1.75 -15.25
C MET A 279 -27.63 0.26 -15.31
N ALA A 280 -26.40 -0.12 -15.01
CA ALA A 280 -25.92 -1.49 -15.18
C ALA A 280 -25.04 -1.93 -14.02
N THR A 281 -25.12 -3.23 -13.72
CA THR A 281 -24.11 -3.92 -12.89
C THR A 281 -22.83 -4.13 -13.67
N LEU A 282 -21.73 -4.43 -12.97
CA LEU A 282 -20.47 -4.83 -13.63
C LEU A 282 -20.65 -6.15 -14.38
N ASP A 283 -21.40 -7.09 -13.82
CA ASP A 283 -21.69 -8.35 -14.50
C ASP A 283 -22.38 -8.11 -15.86
N GLU A 284 -23.36 -7.21 -15.92
CA GLU A 284 -24.01 -6.82 -17.20
C GLU A 284 -23.03 -6.15 -18.18
N VAL A 285 -22.14 -5.29 -17.69
CA VAL A 285 -21.10 -4.67 -18.50
C VAL A 285 -20.18 -5.72 -19.12
N PHE A 286 -19.68 -6.66 -18.32
CA PHE A 286 -18.76 -7.68 -18.82
C PHE A 286 -19.44 -8.74 -19.67
N ASP A 287 -20.70 -9.06 -19.40
CA ASP A 287 -21.49 -9.92 -20.29
C ASP A 287 -21.70 -9.24 -21.64
N ARG A 288 -21.92 -7.92 -21.66
CA ARG A 288 -22.03 -7.16 -22.91
C ARG A 288 -20.71 -7.17 -23.69
N VAL A 289 -19.56 -7.08 -23.00
CA VAL A 289 -18.22 -7.20 -23.61
C VAL A 289 -18.01 -8.59 -24.21
N LYS A 290 -18.32 -9.65 -23.45
CA LYS A 290 -18.11 -11.05 -23.88
C LYS A 290 -19.02 -11.45 -25.05
N ASN A 291 -20.19 -10.84 -25.16
CA ASN A 291 -21.13 -11.08 -26.24
C ASN A 291 -20.88 -10.23 -27.50
N ASP A 292 -19.90 -9.34 -27.48
CA ASP A 292 -19.47 -8.60 -28.66
C ASP A 292 -18.50 -9.45 -29.51
N ASN A 293 -18.45 -9.17 -30.80
CA ASN A 293 -17.57 -9.89 -31.73
C ASN A 293 -16.18 -9.26 -31.89
N ALA A 294 -15.89 -8.17 -31.18
CA ALA A 294 -14.59 -7.51 -31.27
C ALA A 294 -13.48 -8.37 -30.63
N GLU A 295 -12.31 -8.36 -31.25
CA GLU A 295 -11.15 -9.06 -30.72
C GLU A 295 -10.63 -8.37 -29.45
N ILE A 296 -10.50 -9.13 -28.35
CA ILE A 296 -10.00 -8.62 -27.08
C ILE A 296 -8.51 -8.94 -26.97
N PRO A 297 -7.62 -7.93 -26.95
CA PRO A 297 -6.19 -8.15 -26.85
C PRO A 297 -5.80 -8.71 -25.47
N THR A 298 -4.69 -9.42 -25.42
CA THR A 298 -4.07 -9.87 -24.16
C THR A 298 -2.85 -9.00 -23.85
N TYR A 299 -2.76 -8.58 -22.59
CA TYR A 299 -1.61 -7.90 -22.02
C TYR A 299 -0.97 -8.80 -20.96
N SER A 300 0.32 -9.04 -21.07
CA SER A 300 1.14 -9.66 -20.03
C SER A 300 2.25 -8.70 -19.68
N GLY A 301 2.23 -8.18 -18.49
CA GLY A 301 3.15 -7.15 -18.03
C GLY A 301 2.66 -6.52 -16.74
N ASP A 302 3.56 -5.82 -16.09
CA ASP A 302 3.25 -5.07 -14.89
C ASP A 302 2.36 -3.86 -15.22
N TRP A 303 1.56 -3.45 -14.26
CA TRP A 303 0.76 -2.23 -14.37
C TRP A 303 1.11 -1.30 -13.20
N PRO A 304 2.25 -0.60 -13.29
CA PRO A 304 2.79 0.16 -12.18
C PRO A 304 1.88 1.32 -11.76
N ASP A 305 1.65 1.42 -10.46
CA ASP A 305 0.95 2.54 -9.86
C ASP A 305 1.92 3.69 -9.61
N TRP A 306 1.73 4.79 -10.32
CA TRP A 306 2.53 6.00 -10.17
C TRP A 306 2.15 6.80 -8.92
N TRP A 307 1.07 6.44 -8.26
CA TRP A 307 0.62 7.10 -7.04
C TRP A 307 1.19 6.47 -5.76
N SER A 308 2.04 5.47 -5.88
CA SER A 308 2.75 4.83 -4.77
C SER A 308 3.60 5.80 -3.94
N PHE A 309 3.87 7.01 -4.42
CA PHE A 309 4.56 8.05 -3.64
C PHE A 309 3.79 8.47 -2.37
N GLY A 310 2.49 8.25 -2.29
CA GLY A 310 1.70 8.54 -1.09
C GLY A 310 2.24 7.82 0.14
N VAL A 311 2.57 6.55 0.01
CA VAL A 311 3.19 5.76 1.11
C VAL A 311 4.58 6.30 1.47
N GLY A 312 5.28 6.91 0.53
CA GLY A 312 6.58 7.55 0.77
C GLY A 312 6.52 8.74 1.74
N SER A 313 5.34 9.32 1.96
CA SER A 313 5.13 10.39 2.94
C SER A 313 5.13 9.88 4.39
N THR A 314 5.01 8.57 4.61
CA THR A 314 4.93 7.93 5.94
C THR A 314 6.02 6.87 6.17
N PRO A 315 7.31 7.18 5.98
CA PRO A 315 8.39 6.16 6.04
C PRO A 315 8.52 5.48 7.40
N HIS A 316 8.23 6.19 8.48
CA HIS A 316 8.24 5.65 9.83
C HIS A 316 7.14 4.58 10.00
N ASP A 317 5.93 4.88 9.59
CA ASP A 317 4.79 3.97 9.73
C ASP A 317 4.92 2.79 8.78
N LEU A 318 5.47 3.01 7.59
CA LEU A 318 5.79 1.93 6.64
C LEU A 318 6.78 0.93 7.25
N LYS A 319 7.76 1.40 8.02
CA LYS A 319 8.68 0.51 8.75
C LYS A 319 7.93 -0.38 9.75
N ILE A 320 7.03 0.21 10.55
CA ILE A 320 6.18 -0.52 11.52
C ILE A 320 5.29 -1.54 10.78
N TYR A 321 4.68 -1.11 9.69
CA TYR A 321 3.85 -1.95 8.83
C TYR A 321 4.61 -3.19 8.32
N LYS A 322 5.80 -2.99 7.75
CA LYS A 322 6.65 -4.09 7.25
C LYS A 322 7.12 -5.02 8.37
N GLU A 323 7.34 -4.49 9.57
CA GLU A 323 7.63 -5.29 10.74
C GLU A 323 6.43 -6.16 11.14
N ALA A 324 5.22 -5.60 11.15
CA ALA A 324 4.00 -6.36 11.40
C ALA A 324 3.81 -7.52 10.41
N GLN A 325 4.06 -7.27 9.10
CA GLN A 325 4.03 -8.33 8.08
C GLN A 325 5.06 -9.44 8.38
N ARG A 326 6.30 -9.07 8.72
CA ARG A 326 7.34 -10.05 9.06
C ARG A 326 6.96 -10.89 10.27
N VAL A 327 6.48 -10.26 11.33
CA VAL A 327 6.05 -10.95 12.56
C VAL A 327 4.89 -11.90 12.27
N LEU A 328 3.87 -11.45 11.53
CA LEU A 328 2.74 -12.29 11.13
C LEU A 328 3.20 -13.51 10.33
N ASN A 329 4.07 -13.31 9.34
CA ASN A 329 4.59 -14.39 8.50
C ASN A 329 5.48 -15.35 9.30
N THR A 330 6.32 -14.85 10.21
CA THR A 330 7.13 -15.68 11.09
C THR A 330 6.24 -16.53 12.01
N THR A 331 5.18 -15.95 12.57
CA THR A 331 4.21 -16.67 13.39
C THR A 331 3.59 -17.84 12.63
N LYS A 332 3.15 -17.60 11.39
CA LYS A 332 2.59 -18.63 10.50
C LYS A 332 3.59 -19.74 10.17
N LEU A 333 4.88 -19.40 9.99
CA LEU A 333 5.93 -20.39 9.75
C LEU A 333 6.29 -21.22 10.99
N LEU A 334 6.15 -20.66 12.19
CA LEU A 334 6.37 -21.36 13.46
C LEU A 334 5.19 -22.25 13.86
N ASP A 335 4.01 -21.95 13.38
CA ASP A 335 2.75 -22.67 13.69
C ASP A 335 1.97 -22.93 12.39
N GLU A 336 2.57 -23.73 11.49
CA GLU A 336 2.03 -24.00 10.14
C GLU A 336 0.62 -24.59 10.16
N ASP A 337 0.34 -25.43 11.16
CA ASP A 337 -0.97 -26.06 11.34
C ASP A 337 -1.99 -25.14 12.04
N SER A 338 -1.60 -23.93 12.42
CA SER A 338 -2.44 -22.94 13.14
C SER A 338 -3.09 -23.52 14.42
N LYS A 339 -2.37 -24.37 15.15
CA LYS A 339 -2.88 -25.02 16.36
C LYS A 339 -2.76 -24.16 17.62
N ILE A 340 -1.84 -23.21 17.60
CA ILE A 340 -1.50 -22.34 18.74
C ILE A 340 -1.98 -20.92 18.47
N SER A 341 -1.83 -20.46 17.23
CA SER A 341 -2.20 -19.13 16.76
C SER A 341 -3.67 -18.84 17.04
N ASP A 342 -3.96 -17.56 17.29
CA ASP A 342 -5.31 -17.08 17.46
C ASP A 342 -5.81 -16.50 16.15
N ASP A 343 -6.77 -17.15 15.51
CA ASP A 343 -7.33 -16.75 14.21
C ASP A 343 -7.94 -15.35 14.25
N LYS A 344 -8.49 -14.93 15.40
CA LYS A 344 -9.03 -13.58 15.57
C LYS A 344 -7.92 -12.54 15.51
N LEU A 345 -6.78 -12.80 16.13
CA LEU A 345 -5.62 -11.92 16.07
C LEU A 345 -5.01 -11.89 14.67
N VAL A 346 -4.99 -13.02 13.97
CA VAL A 346 -4.53 -13.11 12.57
C VAL A 346 -5.43 -12.24 11.69
N SER A 347 -6.75 -12.46 11.75
CA SER A 347 -7.71 -11.68 10.96
C SER A 347 -7.65 -10.19 11.28
N GLN A 348 -7.59 -9.82 12.55
CA GLN A 348 -7.46 -8.42 12.94
C GLN A 348 -6.15 -7.78 12.43
N CYS A 349 -5.04 -8.52 12.44
CA CYS A 349 -3.78 -8.04 11.88
C CYS A 349 -3.91 -7.80 10.36
N GLU A 350 -4.46 -8.76 9.63
CA GLU A 350 -4.68 -8.66 8.19
C GLU A 350 -5.59 -7.47 7.84
N ASP A 351 -6.66 -7.23 8.62
CA ASP A 351 -7.56 -6.09 8.44
C ASP A 351 -6.84 -4.75 8.64
N MET A 352 -6.00 -4.65 9.69
CA MET A 352 -5.24 -3.44 9.96
C MET A 352 -4.16 -3.19 8.90
N LEU A 353 -3.50 -4.24 8.41
CA LEU A 353 -2.55 -4.13 7.31
C LEU A 353 -3.26 -3.67 6.03
N MET A 354 -4.47 -4.16 5.77
CA MET A 354 -5.24 -3.74 4.60
C MET A 354 -5.71 -2.29 4.71
N LEU A 355 -6.16 -1.84 5.89
CA LEU A 355 -6.58 -0.46 6.13
C LEU A 355 -5.42 0.54 6.04
N TYR A 356 -4.22 0.15 6.46
CA TYR A 356 -3.05 1.00 6.23
C TYR A 356 -2.68 1.09 4.75
N ALA A 357 -2.80 -0.01 4.00
CA ALA A 357 -2.52 -0.07 2.58
C ALA A 357 -3.61 0.59 1.71
N GLU A 358 -4.76 0.95 2.28
CA GLU A 358 -5.80 1.70 1.57
C GLU A 358 -5.20 2.95 0.93
N HIS A 359 -5.66 3.33 -0.28
CA HIS A 359 -4.96 4.28 -1.16
C HIS A 359 -4.93 5.73 -0.67
N THR A 360 -5.75 6.11 0.32
CA THR A 360 -5.88 7.50 0.79
C THR A 360 -4.75 7.90 1.73
N TRP A 361 -3.87 8.78 1.26
CA TRP A 361 -2.72 9.29 2.02
C TRP A 361 -2.86 10.80 2.24
N GLY A 362 -3.15 11.20 3.48
CA GLY A 362 -3.30 12.61 3.84
C GLY A 362 -4.64 13.23 3.43
N HIS A 363 -4.62 14.51 3.11
CA HIS A 363 -5.77 15.33 2.71
C HIS A 363 -5.31 16.37 1.69
N TYR A 364 -6.23 16.92 0.88
CA TYR A 364 -5.88 17.94 -0.10
C TYR A 364 -5.16 19.16 0.51
N SER A 365 -5.44 19.50 1.77
CA SER A 365 -4.78 20.58 2.50
C SER A 365 -3.52 20.18 3.28
N SER A 366 -3.07 18.94 3.20
CA SER A 366 -1.87 18.49 3.92
C SER A 366 -0.62 19.33 3.66
N VAL A 367 -0.54 19.98 2.49
CA VAL A 367 0.60 20.84 2.12
C VAL A 367 0.36 22.31 2.48
N VAL A 368 -0.87 22.79 2.32
CA VAL A 368 -1.19 24.22 2.54
C VAL A 368 -1.50 24.55 3.99
N ASP A 369 -1.99 23.58 4.75
CA ASP A 369 -2.33 23.73 6.17
C ASP A 369 -1.97 22.44 6.96
N PRO A 370 -0.69 22.09 7.03
CA PRO A 370 -0.24 20.82 7.63
C PRO A 370 -0.49 20.74 9.14
N TRP A 371 -0.74 21.87 9.80
CA TRP A 371 -0.99 21.94 11.23
C TRP A 371 -2.49 21.93 11.59
N ASN A 372 -3.35 21.85 10.60
CA ASN A 372 -4.78 21.70 10.81
C ASN A 372 -5.09 20.43 11.60
N SER A 373 -5.90 20.57 12.65
CA SER A 373 -6.21 19.42 13.53
C SER A 373 -6.92 18.28 12.79
N PHE A 374 -7.71 18.59 11.76
CA PHE A 374 -8.36 17.58 10.94
C PHE A 374 -7.35 16.80 10.08
N VAL A 375 -6.37 17.49 9.47
CA VAL A 375 -5.28 16.86 8.71
C VAL A 375 -4.48 15.94 9.63
N ASN A 376 -4.12 16.42 10.82
CA ASN A 376 -3.38 15.61 11.80
C ASN A 376 -4.20 14.42 12.31
N LEU A 377 -5.52 14.56 12.46
CA LEU A 377 -6.39 13.45 12.85
C LEU A 377 -6.37 12.32 11.83
N LEU A 378 -6.49 12.65 10.54
CA LEU A 378 -6.44 11.67 9.44
C LEU A 378 -5.10 10.93 9.42
N ASP A 379 -4.00 11.67 9.57
CA ASP A 379 -2.65 11.13 9.58
C ASP A 379 -2.40 10.20 10.78
N CYS A 380 -2.71 10.66 11.99
CA CYS A 380 -2.60 9.86 13.20
C CYS A 380 -3.43 8.56 13.13
N LYS A 381 -4.63 8.63 12.55
CA LYS A 381 -5.47 7.44 12.40
C LYS A 381 -4.87 6.46 11.39
N LYS A 382 -4.34 6.95 10.27
CA LYS A 382 -3.65 6.13 9.27
C LYS A 382 -2.46 5.41 9.88
N SER A 383 -1.60 6.14 10.61
CA SER A 383 -0.49 5.57 11.40
C SER A 383 -0.97 4.52 12.40
N GLY A 384 -2.10 4.79 13.05
CA GLY A 384 -2.72 3.88 14.02
C GLY A 384 -3.02 2.49 13.47
N TYR A 385 -3.33 2.34 12.19
CA TYR A 385 -3.54 1.04 11.57
C TYR A 385 -2.26 0.21 11.53
N ALA A 386 -1.12 0.80 11.14
CA ALA A 386 0.17 0.11 11.14
C ALA A 386 0.61 -0.29 12.55
N ILE A 387 0.44 0.61 13.53
CA ILE A 387 0.74 0.37 14.93
C ILE A 387 -0.12 -0.78 15.48
N LYS A 388 -1.43 -0.76 15.19
CA LYS A 388 -2.35 -1.81 15.65
C LYS A 388 -2.04 -3.15 15.01
N ALA A 389 -1.71 -3.19 13.73
CA ALA A 389 -1.27 -4.41 13.05
C ALA A 389 -0.05 -5.03 13.76
N HIS A 390 0.96 -4.22 14.08
CA HIS A 390 2.16 -4.67 14.79
C HIS A 390 1.84 -5.19 16.18
N GLU A 391 1.05 -4.45 16.96
CA GLU A 391 0.64 -4.85 18.31
C GLU A 391 -0.04 -6.23 18.33
N VAL A 392 -1.00 -6.43 17.42
CA VAL A 392 -1.77 -7.68 17.34
C VAL A 392 -0.90 -8.83 16.86
N ALA A 393 -0.05 -8.58 15.86
CA ALA A 393 0.90 -9.57 15.35
C ALA A 393 1.87 -10.03 16.46
N MET A 394 2.42 -9.09 17.24
CA MET A 394 3.31 -9.40 18.35
C MET A 394 2.64 -10.21 19.46
N ARG A 395 1.39 -9.89 19.80
CA ARG A 395 0.63 -10.69 20.78
C ARG A 395 0.50 -12.15 20.34
N ASN A 396 0.18 -12.39 19.09
CA ASN A 396 0.03 -13.74 18.56
C ASN A 396 1.38 -14.45 18.47
N TYR A 397 2.43 -13.75 18.06
CA TYR A 397 3.79 -14.24 18.00
C TYR A 397 4.29 -14.71 19.37
N ILE A 398 4.15 -13.88 20.41
CA ILE A 398 4.54 -14.22 21.78
C ILE A 398 3.78 -15.45 22.27
N LYS A 399 2.46 -15.55 22.00
CA LYS A 399 1.65 -16.72 22.33
C LYS A 399 2.22 -18.02 21.73
N VAL A 400 2.64 -17.97 20.47
CA VAL A 400 3.26 -19.13 19.79
C VAL A 400 4.63 -19.43 20.39
N LEU A 401 5.45 -18.42 20.67
CA LEU A 401 6.75 -18.62 21.32
C LEU A 401 6.63 -19.25 22.71
N GLU A 402 5.70 -18.79 23.53
CA GLU A 402 5.44 -19.34 24.87
C GLU A 402 5.02 -20.83 24.79
N ALA A 403 4.08 -21.15 23.92
CA ALA A 403 3.63 -22.53 23.73
C ALA A 403 4.75 -23.47 23.25
N LYS A 404 5.73 -22.94 22.53
CA LYS A 404 6.93 -23.67 22.08
C LYS A 404 8.08 -23.63 23.09
N GLY A 405 7.89 -23.01 24.25
CA GLY A 405 8.93 -22.86 25.29
C GLY A 405 10.09 -21.97 24.85
N MET A 406 9.86 -21.07 23.89
CA MET A 406 10.86 -20.17 23.32
C MET A 406 10.85 -18.76 23.93
N ASN A 407 9.91 -18.47 24.79
CA ASN A 407 9.82 -17.20 25.52
C ASN A 407 9.76 -17.50 27.02
N SER A 408 10.62 -16.88 27.81
CA SER A 408 10.63 -17.00 29.25
C SER A 408 10.86 -15.64 29.89
N LEU A 409 10.03 -15.32 30.86
CA LEU A 409 10.20 -14.14 31.70
C LEU A 409 11.22 -14.32 32.81
N LYS A 410 11.78 -15.53 32.98
CA LYS A 410 12.79 -15.82 34.00
C LYS A 410 14.15 -15.90 33.35
N PRO A 411 15.08 -14.97 33.65
CA PRO A 411 16.44 -15.05 33.17
C PRO A 411 17.18 -16.18 33.91
N ASP A 412 17.47 -17.24 33.20
CA ASP A 412 18.31 -18.33 33.70
C ASP A 412 19.80 -18.06 33.43
N ARG A 413 20.68 -18.63 34.25
CA ARG A 413 22.13 -18.59 34.06
C ARG A 413 22.68 -20.01 33.93
N PRO A 414 23.51 -20.32 32.91
CA PRO A 414 23.91 -19.46 31.79
C PRO A 414 22.73 -19.08 30.90
N LEU A 415 22.83 -17.92 30.23
CA LEU A 415 21.79 -17.46 29.31
C LEU A 415 21.63 -18.46 28.17
N LYS A 416 20.40 -18.97 28.01
CA LYS A 416 20.03 -20.00 27.07
C LYS A 416 19.08 -19.43 26.02
N TYR A 417 19.37 -19.71 24.75
CA TYR A 417 18.57 -19.26 23.62
C TYR A 417 18.21 -20.44 22.71
N LYS A 418 16.96 -20.51 22.30
CA LYS A 418 16.54 -21.38 21.21
C LYS A 418 16.51 -20.57 19.92
N VAL A 419 17.25 -21.01 18.90
CA VAL A 419 17.26 -20.43 17.56
C VAL A 419 16.63 -21.42 16.60
N VAL A 420 15.68 -20.95 15.79
CA VAL A 420 14.90 -21.79 14.89
C VAL A 420 15.00 -21.27 13.48
N ASN A 421 15.24 -22.15 12.51
CA ASN A 421 15.01 -21.89 11.11
C ASN A 421 13.55 -22.28 10.76
N PRO A 422 12.61 -21.32 10.60
CA PRO A 422 11.22 -21.66 10.32
C PRO A 422 10.96 -22.02 8.85
N HIS A 423 11.97 -21.88 7.97
CA HIS A 423 11.84 -22.11 6.54
C HIS A 423 12.07 -23.56 6.14
N ASN A 424 11.59 -23.94 4.94
CA ASN A 424 11.82 -25.24 4.31
C ASN A 424 13.13 -25.29 3.48
N ARG A 425 14.06 -24.36 3.73
CA ARG A 425 15.37 -24.28 3.10
C ARG A 425 16.46 -24.04 4.13
N LYS A 426 17.67 -24.44 3.81
CA LYS A 426 18.86 -24.12 4.59
C LYS A 426 19.09 -22.61 4.59
N VAL A 427 19.43 -22.04 5.74
CA VAL A 427 19.75 -20.61 5.90
C VAL A 427 21.07 -20.43 6.63
N THR A 428 21.80 -19.38 6.25
CA THR A 428 22.97 -18.87 6.97
C THR A 428 22.71 -17.40 7.29
N GLU A 429 22.52 -17.10 8.57
CA GLU A 429 22.09 -15.78 9.02
C GLU A 429 22.84 -15.33 10.27
N CYS A 430 22.92 -14.01 10.43
CA CYS A 430 23.40 -13.40 11.66
C CYS A 430 22.25 -13.33 12.66
N VAL A 431 22.35 -14.04 13.75
CA VAL A 431 21.35 -14.03 14.83
C VAL A 431 21.79 -13.10 15.97
N LYS A 432 20.83 -12.36 16.53
CA LYS A 432 21.01 -11.43 17.63
C LYS A 432 20.49 -12.07 18.92
N LEU A 433 21.38 -12.28 19.88
CA LEU A 433 21.08 -12.83 21.19
C LEU A 433 21.06 -11.68 22.20
N ALA A 434 19.85 -11.29 22.63
CA ALA A 434 19.67 -10.15 23.52
C ALA A 434 20.23 -10.43 24.94
N LEU A 435 20.92 -9.47 25.50
CA LEU A 435 21.44 -9.49 26.87
C LEU A 435 20.73 -8.45 27.73
N ASP A 436 20.77 -8.70 29.04
CA ASP A 436 20.34 -7.69 30.01
C ASP A 436 21.25 -6.44 29.90
N PRO A 437 20.70 -5.23 29.79
CA PRO A 437 21.48 -4.00 29.67
C PRO A 437 22.42 -3.74 30.85
N TRP A 438 22.20 -4.38 31.98
CA TRP A 438 23.04 -4.27 33.17
C TRP A 438 24.29 -5.17 33.15
N GLU A 439 24.40 -6.06 32.18
CA GLU A 439 25.58 -6.93 32.00
C GLU A 439 26.76 -6.20 31.32
N LYS A 440 26.76 -4.87 31.30
CA LYS A 440 27.82 -4.09 30.74
C LYS A 440 29.12 -4.23 31.54
N SER A 441 30.19 -4.37 30.85
CA SER A 441 31.62 -4.09 31.13
C SER A 441 32.52 -5.31 31.06
N ASN A 442 33.78 -5.14 30.99
CA ASN A 442 34.97 -6.03 31.10
C ASN A 442 34.78 -7.56 30.95
N LYS A 443 33.68 -8.00 30.35
CA LYS A 443 33.32 -9.39 30.19
C LYS A 443 33.42 -9.81 28.73
N THR A 444 33.94 -10.99 28.50
CA THR A 444 33.92 -11.62 27.18
C THR A 444 32.70 -12.53 27.07
N TYR A 445 31.95 -12.40 26.01
CA TYR A 445 30.76 -13.23 25.74
C TYR A 445 31.13 -14.29 24.73
N VAL A 446 31.00 -15.56 25.12
CA VAL A 446 31.30 -16.71 24.27
C VAL A 446 30.02 -17.47 23.99
N VAL A 447 29.66 -17.55 22.72
CA VAL A 447 28.48 -18.32 22.26
C VAL A 447 28.88 -19.76 21.98
N LYS A 448 28.16 -20.70 22.60
CA LYS A 448 28.34 -22.15 22.42
C LYS A 448 26.99 -22.82 22.18
N ASP A 449 27.00 -23.97 21.50
CA ASP A 449 25.85 -24.86 21.45
C ASP A 449 25.90 -25.97 22.54
N GLU A 450 24.94 -26.87 22.55
CA GLU A 450 24.85 -27.99 23.47
C GLU A 450 26.03 -28.98 23.37
N ASN A 451 26.72 -28.99 22.23
CA ASN A 451 27.91 -29.82 21.97
C ASN A 451 29.23 -29.07 22.28
N ASN A 452 29.17 -27.92 22.94
CA ASN A 452 30.31 -27.05 23.21
C ASN A 452 31.02 -26.49 21.96
N ASN A 453 30.41 -26.52 20.77
CA ASN A 453 30.94 -25.84 19.61
C ASN A 453 30.88 -24.32 19.83
N LYS A 454 32.02 -23.66 19.68
CA LYS A 454 32.13 -22.20 19.82
C LYS A 454 31.77 -21.52 18.49
N TYR A 455 31.00 -20.45 18.56
CA TYR A 455 30.65 -19.61 17.43
C TYR A 455 31.40 -18.28 17.51
N LYS A 456 31.88 -17.80 16.37
CA LYS A 456 32.38 -16.43 16.27
C LYS A 456 31.26 -15.46 16.58
N SER A 457 31.52 -14.52 17.49
CA SER A 457 30.50 -13.62 17.99
C SER A 457 31.04 -12.21 18.10
N GLN A 458 30.15 -11.25 18.03
CA GLN A 458 30.46 -9.84 18.12
C GLN A 458 29.40 -9.14 18.96
N PHE A 459 29.87 -8.27 19.84
CA PHE A 459 29.04 -7.49 20.74
C PHE A 459 28.48 -6.26 20.01
N GLU A 460 27.22 -5.93 20.26
CA GLU A 460 26.55 -4.74 19.73
C GLU A 460 25.77 -4.04 20.84
N GLU A 461 25.92 -2.71 20.93
CA GLU A 461 25.06 -1.87 21.75
C GLU A 461 23.91 -1.31 20.90
N HIS A 462 22.71 -1.26 21.47
CA HIS A 462 21.53 -0.66 20.85
C HIS A 462 20.71 0.10 21.91
N PRO A 463 19.78 0.99 21.52
CA PRO A 463 19.03 1.81 22.49
C PRO A 463 18.28 1.02 23.56
N GLY A 464 17.85 -0.21 23.28
CA GLY A 464 17.14 -1.08 24.23
C GLY A 464 18.04 -1.98 25.08
N GLY A 465 19.37 -1.91 24.91
CA GLY A 465 20.31 -2.76 25.64
C GLY A 465 21.50 -3.19 24.81
N ILE A 466 21.92 -4.43 24.99
CA ILE A 466 23.05 -5.02 24.30
C ILE A 466 22.67 -6.40 23.72
N CYS A 467 23.34 -6.81 22.67
CA CYS A 467 23.23 -8.14 22.13
C CYS A 467 24.57 -8.72 21.69
N VAL A 468 24.62 -10.04 21.62
CA VAL A 468 25.73 -10.78 21.01
C VAL A 468 25.26 -11.33 19.68
N ASN A 469 25.91 -10.93 18.62
CA ASN A 469 25.65 -11.37 17.26
C ASN A 469 26.54 -12.56 16.93
N CYS A 470 26.01 -13.60 16.32
CA CYS A 470 26.78 -14.70 15.76
C CYS A 470 26.16 -15.22 14.45
N VAL A 471 27.00 -15.73 13.55
CA VAL A 471 26.53 -16.32 12.30
C VAL A 471 26.25 -17.80 12.49
N LEU A 472 25.05 -18.22 12.15
CA LEU A 472 24.62 -19.60 12.20
C LEU A 472 24.19 -20.10 10.82
N THR A 473 24.53 -21.36 10.55
CA THR A 473 23.95 -22.12 9.44
C THR A 473 23.01 -23.16 10.04
N LEU A 474 21.75 -23.13 9.64
CA LEU A 474 20.70 -24.03 10.12
C LEU A 474 20.05 -24.73 8.92
N GLU A 475 19.85 -26.05 9.06
CA GLU A 475 19.10 -26.84 8.09
C GLU A 475 17.59 -26.49 8.11
N PRO A 476 16.78 -26.93 7.12
CA PRO A 476 15.34 -26.69 7.13
C PRO A 476 14.69 -27.15 8.44
N LYS A 477 13.90 -26.28 9.07
CA LYS A 477 13.18 -26.54 10.33
C LYS A 477 14.07 -26.90 11.52
N GLU A 478 15.37 -26.69 11.42
CA GLU A 478 16.30 -26.97 12.53
C GLU A 478 16.07 -26.01 13.69
N GLU A 479 16.04 -26.58 14.91
CA GLU A 479 16.12 -25.87 16.19
C GLU A 479 17.49 -26.12 16.80
N ARG A 480 18.15 -25.04 17.26
CA ARG A 480 19.44 -25.11 17.92
C ARG A 480 19.42 -24.33 19.23
N THR A 481 19.94 -24.98 20.29
CA THR A 481 20.10 -24.29 21.57
C THR A 481 21.50 -23.67 21.65
N LEU A 482 21.55 -22.38 22.00
CA LEU A 482 22.78 -21.65 22.25
C LEU A 482 22.85 -21.19 23.68
N PHE A 483 24.07 -21.12 24.19
CA PHE A 483 24.39 -20.59 25.53
C PHE A 483 25.37 -19.43 25.39
N ILE A 484 25.13 -18.34 26.09
CA ILE A 484 26.10 -17.29 26.29
C ILE A 484 26.81 -17.51 27.62
N ASN A 485 28.08 -17.84 27.54
CA ASN A 485 28.96 -17.91 28.69
C ASN A 485 29.67 -16.56 28.83
N ILE A 486 29.66 -16.03 30.03
CA ILE A 486 30.31 -14.76 30.36
C ILE A 486 31.66 -15.11 31.01
N GLU A 487 32.73 -14.72 30.36
CA GLU A 487 34.08 -14.91 30.86
C GLU A 487 34.65 -13.54 31.26
N GLU A 488 35.21 -13.41 32.47
CA GLU A 488 35.88 -12.19 32.85
C GLU A 488 37.22 -12.08 32.08
N ASN A 489 37.51 -10.91 31.53
CA ASN A 489 38.78 -10.65 30.89
C ASN A 489 39.72 -9.93 31.85
N PRO A 490 40.63 -10.66 32.52
CA PRO A 490 41.51 -10.04 33.54
C PRO A 490 42.45 -8.97 32.97
N ILE A 491 42.78 -9.08 31.69
CA ILE A 491 43.75 -8.14 31.04
C ILE A 491 43.07 -6.80 30.77
N GLU A 492 41.84 -6.80 30.27
CA GLU A 492 41.09 -5.55 30.10
C GLU A 492 40.69 -4.92 31.42
N TYR A 493 40.29 -5.72 32.38
CA TYR A 493 40.02 -5.25 33.74
C TYR A 493 41.24 -4.57 34.37
N LEU A 494 42.44 -5.12 34.23
CA LEU A 494 43.69 -4.53 34.73
C LEU A 494 44.06 -3.26 33.98
N LYS A 495 43.82 -3.18 32.68
CA LYS A 495 44.02 -1.95 31.90
C LYS A 495 43.08 -0.84 32.38
N ILE A 496 41.83 -1.12 32.59
CA ILE A 496 40.84 -0.15 33.10
C ILE A 496 41.17 0.26 34.53
N LYS A 497 41.56 -0.69 35.38
CA LYS A 497 41.93 -0.41 36.78
C LYS A 497 43.19 0.44 36.91
N ASN A 498 44.14 0.32 36.00
CA ASN A 498 45.34 1.15 35.98
C ASN A 498 45.13 2.54 35.35
N GLN A 499 43.98 2.75 34.71
CA GLN A 499 43.51 4.05 34.21
C GLN A 499 42.56 4.70 35.23
N SER A 500 43.00 4.82 36.48
CA SER A 500 42.20 5.25 37.65
C SER A 500 41.61 6.66 37.60
N TYR A 501 41.80 7.38 36.51
CA TYR A 501 41.30 8.73 36.25
C TYR A 501 40.06 8.77 35.35
N CYS A 502 39.61 7.63 34.88
CA CYS A 502 38.52 7.56 33.94
C CYS A 502 37.13 7.85 34.53
N VAL A 503 37.06 8.04 35.83
CA VAL A 503 35.78 8.20 36.52
C VAL A 503 35.31 9.64 36.60
N GLN A 504 36.06 10.60 36.07
CA GLN A 504 35.75 12.01 36.37
C GLN A 504 34.75 12.69 35.44
N ARG A 505 34.55 12.22 34.22
CA ARG A 505 33.48 12.76 33.33
C ARG A 505 33.06 11.75 32.29
N CYS A 506 31.75 11.58 32.13
CA CYS A 506 31.19 10.79 31.02
C CYS A 506 31.61 11.29 29.65
N ASP A 507 31.91 12.58 29.52
CA ASP A 507 32.35 13.23 28.29
C ASP A 507 33.77 12.80 27.85
N ASP A 508 34.60 12.37 28.79
CA ASP A 508 35.99 11.97 28.50
C ASP A 508 36.09 10.48 28.06
N ILE A 509 35.07 9.69 28.29
CA ILE A 509 35.02 8.26 27.90
C ILE A 509 34.84 8.11 26.39
N PHE A 510 34.25 9.09 25.74
CA PHE A 510 34.01 9.08 24.28
C PHE A 510 35.23 9.64 23.49
N LEU A 511 36.27 10.09 24.16
CA LEU A 511 37.45 10.66 23.52
C LEU A 511 38.60 9.66 23.34
N TYR A 512 38.44 8.42 23.76
CA TYR A 512 39.39 7.39 23.39
C TYR A 512 39.08 6.95 21.95
N ASP A 513 39.86 7.53 21.04
CA ASP A 513 40.08 6.96 19.72
C ASP A 513 40.50 5.51 19.92
N ASP A 514 39.57 4.57 19.70
CA ASP A 514 39.95 3.18 19.55
C ASP A 514 40.97 3.15 18.41
N PRO A 515 42.19 2.67 18.64
CA PRO A 515 43.20 2.62 17.56
C PRO A 515 42.69 1.82 16.33
N ARG A 516 41.62 1.05 16.48
CA ARG A 516 40.90 0.38 15.40
C ARG A 516 40.04 1.34 14.58
N GLU A 517 39.68 2.54 15.09
CA GLU A 517 38.92 3.56 14.37
C GLU A 517 39.77 4.42 13.43
N VAL A 518 41.11 4.35 13.51
CA VAL A 518 42.04 5.22 12.77
C VAL A 518 42.54 4.59 11.47
N ILE A 519 41.91 3.56 10.97
CA ILE A 519 42.21 3.11 9.61
C ILE A 519 41.49 4.04 8.63
N LYS A 520 42.21 5.11 8.22
CA LYS A 520 41.78 5.93 7.07
C LYS A 520 41.92 5.08 5.82
N TYR A 521 40.80 4.49 5.42
CA TYR A 521 40.69 3.92 4.09
C TYR A 521 40.52 5.08 3.10
N ASP A 522 41.44 5.24 2.18
CA ASP A 522 41.34 6.21 1.09
C ASP A 522 40.15 5.83 0.17
N ASN A 523 38.94 6.27 0.55
CA ASN A 523 37.70 6.10 -0.21
C ASN A 523 37.31 4.66 -0.57
N VAL A 524 37.88 3.66 0.11
CA VAL A 524 37.59 2.24 -0.11
C VAL A 524 37.58 1.47 1.19
N TYR A 525 36.56 0.66 1.40
CA TYR A 525 36.56 -0.41 2.39
C TYR A 525 36.58 -1.76 1.70
N GLU A 526 37.43 -2.66 2.13
CA GLU A 526 37.52 -3.99 1.53
C GLU A 526 37.70 -5.06 2.62
N ASN A 527 36.93 -6.12 2.49
CA ASN A 527 37.10 -7.34 3.28
C ASN A 527 37.06 -8.57 2.35
N LYS A 528 36.94 -9.78 2.90
CA LYS A 528 36.89 -11.01 2.10
C LYS A 528 35.60 -11.18 1.28
N HIS A 529 34.52 -10.47 1.60
CA HIS A 529 33.21 -10.61 0.98
C HIS A 529 32.89 -9.47 0.01
N VAL A 530 33.24 -8.25 0.39
CA VAL A 530 32.84 -7.05 -0.35
C VAL A 530 33.98 -6.04 -0.46
N LYS A 531 33.92 -5.23 -1.51
CA LYS A 531 34.69 -4.01 -1.66
C LYS A 531 33.73 -2.86 -1.94
N ILE A 532 33.71 -1.87 -1.05
CA ILE A 532 32.85 -0.69 -1.15
C ILE A 532 33.74 0.51 -1.43
N SER A 533 33.42 1.30 -2.44
CA SER A 533 34.12 2.52 -2.78
C SER A 533 33.18 3.72 -2.79
N TRP A 534 33.70 4.88 -2.43
CA TRP A 534 32.94 6.12 -2.39
C TRP A 534 33.74 7.31 -2.90
N ASP A 535 33.02 8.34 -3.29
CA ASP A 535 33.53 9.65 -3.66
C ASP A 535 32.81 10.70 -2.83
N ARG A 536 33.54 11.73 -2.35
CA ARG A 536 32.96 12.71 -1.44
C ARG A 536 31.83 13.54 -2.05
N GLU A 537 31.89 13.80 -3.33
CA GLU A 537 30.89 14.60 -4.05
C GLU A 537 29.72 13.74 -4.59
N ARG A 538 30.01 12.48 -4.91
CA ARG A 538 29.04 11.59 -5.55
C ARG A 538 28.38 10.59 -4.61
N GLY A 539 29.01 10.26 -3.48
CA GLY A 539 28.54 9.24 -2.56
C GLY A 539 29.14 7.86 -2.82
N ILE A 540 28.40 6.80 -2.56
CA ILE A 540 28.86 5.41 -2.74
C ILE A 540 28.80 5.08 -4.23
N ILE A 541 29.98 4.85 -4.84
CA ILE A 541 30.16 4.70 -6.28
C ILE A 541 30.47 3.27 -6.73
N GLY A 542 30.72 2.35 -5.81
CA GLY A 542 30.97 0.97 -6.13
C GLY A 542 30.65 0.04 -4.97
N TRP A 543 30.11 -1.10 -5.28
CA TRP A 543 29.89 -2.21 -4.36
C TRP A 543 30.14 -3.51 -5.10
N PHE A 544 31.37 -3.99 -4.97
CA PHE A 544 31.77 -5.24 -5.59
C PHE A 544 31.56 -6.41 -4.64
N ASP A 545 30.67 -7.33 -5.03
CA ASP A 545 30.48 -8.62 -4.35
C ASP A 545 31.61 -9.57 -4.74
N LYS A 546 32.56 -9.78 -3.83
CA LYS A 546 33.75 -10.63 -4.08
C LYS A 546 33.39 -12.13 -4.10
N VAL A 547 32.27 -12.52 -3.50
CA VAL A 547 31.83 -13.92 -3.46
C VAL A 547 31.28 -14.33 -4.83
N ASN A 548 30.48 -13.49 -5.45
CA ASN A 548 29.86 -13.73 -6.75
C ASN A 548 30.65 -13.11 -7.91
N GLY A 549 31.65 -12.27 -7.64
CA GLY A 549 32.46 -11.61 -8.67
C GLY A 549 31.69 -10.54 -9.46
N VAL A 550 30.72 -9.87 -8.85
CA VAL A 550 29.81 -8.94 -9.52
C VAL A 550 29.90 -7.54 -8.90
N GLU A 551 30.00 -6.51 -9.78
CA GLU A 551 29.76 -5.12 -9.37
C GLU A 551 28.26 -4.86 -9.34
N LEU A 552 27.74 -4.42 -8.19
CA LEU A 552 26.31 -4.22 -7.95
C LEU A 552 25.83 -2.83 -8.36
N PHE A 553 26.73 -1.86 -8.55
CA PHE A 553 26.37 -0.48 -8.84
C PHE A 553 26.90 0.00 -10.19
N ASP A 554 26.06 0.76 -10.87
CA ASP A 554 26.49 1.52 -12.04
C ASP A 554 27.30 2.76 -11.58
N ASN A 555 28.60 2.71 -11.75
CA ASN A 555 29.50 3.80 -11.38
C ASN A 555 29.47 4.99 -12.35
N THR A 556 28.73 4.90 -13.45
CA THR A 556 28.57 5.99 -14.43
C THR A 556 27.52 7.01 -13.99
N SER A 557 26.68 6.66 -13.00
CA SER A 557 25.68 7.56 -12.47
C SER A 557 26.29 8.85 -11.89
N LYS A 558 25.60 9.97 -12.13
CA LYS A 558 25.99 11.29 -11.58
C LYS A 558 25.96 11.30 -10.05
N VAL A 559 25.05 10.52 -9.44
CA VAL A 559 24.88 10.40 -7.99
C VAL A 559 25.10 8.94 -7.62
N GLY A 560 25.84 8.69 -6.56
CA GLY A 560 26.12 7.36 -6.06
C GLY A 560 24.92 6.72 -5.39
N ALA A 561 25.05 5.44 -5.09
CA ALA A 561 23.99 4.67 -4.46
C ALA A 561 23.68 5.16 -3.04
N PHE A 562 22.43 5.00 -2.62
CA PHE A 562 21.90 5.36 -1.29
C PHE A 562 22.07 6.84 -0.89
N MET A 563 22.40 7.72 -1.83
CA MET A 563 22.48 9.14 -1.56
C MET A 563 21.07 9.74 -1.58
N PRO A 564 20.62 10.38 -0.51
CA PRO A 564 19.33 11.05 -0.49
C PRO A 564 19.33 12.23 -1.45
N ILE A 565 18.26 12.38 -2.21
CA ILE A 565 18.06 13.51 -3.11
C ILE A 565 16.97 14.38 -2.50
N TYR A 566 17.26 15.66 -2.34
CA TYR A 566 16.29 16.61 -1.83
C TYR A 566 15.82 17.55 -2.95
N GLU A 567 14.52 17.51 -3.23
CA GLU A 567 13.88 18.40 -4.20
C GLU A 567 13.05 19.44 -3.46
N LEU A 568 13.35 20.72 -3.68
CA LEU A 568 12.62 21.84 -3.12
C LEU A 568 11.82 22.53 -4.20
N THR A 569 10.50 22.54 -4.06
CA THR A 569 9.61 23.33 -4.91
C THR A 569 9.09 24.53 -4.11
N LYS A 570 9.44 25.75 -4.54
CA LYS A 570 8.96 26.97 -3.89
C LYS A 570 7.48 27.17 -4.24
N ALA A 571 6.64 27.22 -3.22
CA ALA A 571 5.23 27.57 -3.40
C ALA A 571 5.08 29.02 -3.84
N LYS A 572 4.27 29.27 -4.89
CA LYS A 572 3.87 30.60 -5.31
C LYS A 572 2.44 30.84 -4.84
N GLY A 573 2.25 31.80 -3.94
CA GLY A 573 0.95 32.15 -3.41
C GLY A 573 0.46 31.25 -2.26
N GLN A 574 -0.70 31.58 -1.73
CA GLN A 574 -1.26 30.96 -0.52
C GLN A 574 -2.53 30.13 -0.79
N THR A 575 -3.05 30.15 -2.01
CA THR A 575 -4.25 29.40 -2.37
C THR A 575 -3.93 27.97 -2.78
N THR A 576 -4.88 27.06 -2.61
CA THR A 576 -4.78 25.68 -3.09
C THR A 576 -4.52 25.64 -4.60
N SER A 577 -5.17 26.49 -5.38
CA SER A 577 -4.94 26.60 -6.83
C SER A 577 -3.50 27.00 -7.16
N ASP A 578 -2.92 27.95 -6.42
CA ASP A 578 -1.53 28.37 -6.63
C ASP A 578 -0.56 27.23 -6.33
N GLN A 579 -0.85 26.46 -5.30
CA GLN A 579 -0.06 25.31 -4.88
C GLN A 579 -0.13 24.20 -5.94
N PHE A 580 -1.30 23.89 -6.47
CA PHE A 580 -1.46 22.94 -7.57
C PHE A 580 -0.78 23.41 -8.85
N ALA A 581 -0.89 24.69 -9.18
CA ALA A 581 -0.24 25.28 -10.36
C ALA A 581 1.29 25.19 -10.27
N VAL A 582 1.86 25.37 -9.08
CA VAL A 582 3.31 25.24 -8.86
C VAL A 582 3.75 23.79 -8.95
N ARG A 583 2.97 22.88 -8.43
CA ARG A 583 3.26 21.47 -8.52
C ARG A 583 3.18 20.96 -9.94
N ALA A 584 2.39 21.63 -10.83
CA ALA A 584 2.21 21.27 -12.24
C ALA A 584 2.34 19.77 -12.47
N LEU A 585 1.69 19.01 -11.59
CA LEU A 585 1.85 17.58 -11.41
C LEU A 585 1.07 16.86 -12.49
N GLY A 586 1.41 17.16 -13.74
CA GLY A 586 1.12 16.24 -14.79
C GLY A 586 2.20 15.15 -14.80
N ARG A 587 1.87 13.99 -15.33
CA ARG A 587 2.83 12.95 -15.65
C ARG A 587 4.10 13.57 -16.22
N ASN A 588 5.25 13.24 -15.67
CA ASN A 588 6.55 13.71 -16.11
C ASN A 588 6.73 15.26 -16.06
N MET A 589 5.78 16.00 -15.54
CA MET A 589 5.98 17.41 -15.26
C MET A 589 6.50 17.53 -13.83
N ARG A 590 7.79 17.34 -13.66
CA ARG A 590 8.48 17.88 -12.51
C ARG A 590 8.14 19.35 -12.43
N GLY A 591 7.78 19.82 -11.25
CA GLY A 591 7.44 21.23 -11.08
C GLY A 591 8.48 22.09 -11.75
N SER A 592 8.06 22.97 -12.62
CA SER A 592 8.94 23.80 -13.44
C SER A 592 9.89 24.72 -12.64
N ASN A 593 9.79 24.72 -11.30
CA ASN A 593 10.56 25.56 -10.39
C ASN A 593 11.14 24.75 -9.21
N HIS A 594 11.52 23.51 -9.41
CA HIS A 594 12.20 22.73 -8.37
C HIS A 594 13.69 22.94 -8.41
N GLU A 595 14.29 23.02 -7.25
CA GLU A 595 15.74 22.99 -7.05
C GLU A 595 16.10 21.59 -6.49
N VAL A 596 17.12 20.96 -7.05
CA VAL A 596 17.58 19.64 -6.63
C VAL A 596 18.90 19.78 -5.90
N PHE A 597 18.95 19.24 -4.69
CA PHE A 597 20.13 19.25 -3.83
C PHE A 597 20.65 17.84 -3.63
N TYR A 598 21.94 17.67 -3.78
CA TYR A 598 22.66 16.44 -3.55
C TYR A 598 23.58 16.62 -2.35
N PRO A 599 23.52 15.74 -1.35
CA PRO A 599 24.43 15.81 -0.23
C PRO A 599 25.85 15.39 -0.64
N LYS A 600 26.82 15.87 0.14
CA LYS A 600 28.22 15.46 0.05
C LYS A 600 28.58 14.65 1.28
N ILE A 601 29.54 13.75 1.13
CA ILE A 601 30.09 13.02 2.27
C ILE A 601 31.05 13.96 3.03
N LYS A 602 30.66 14.35 4.24
CA LYS A 602 31.46 15.16 5.14
C LYS A 602 32.54 14.35 5.82
N ASP A 603 32.15 13.20 6.37
CA ASP A 603 33.04 12.30 7.10
C ASP A 603 32.62 10.84 6.88
N VAL A 604 33.57 9.93 7.02
CA VAL A 604 33.36 8.49 6.97
C VAL A 604 34.06 7.86 8.17
N LYS A 605 33.27 7.12 8.95
CA LYS A 605 33.77 6.37 10.11
C LYS A 605 33.57 4.89 9.85
N ILE A 606 34.65 4.13 10.05
CA ILE A 606 34.59 2.67 10.00
C ILE A 606 34.81 2.18 11.42
N SER A 607 33.79 1.60 12.00
CA SER A 607 33.81 1.13 13.37
C SER A 607 33.31 -0.32 13.44
N GLU A 608 33.48 -0.93 14.59
CA GLU A 608 32.97 -2.27 14.89
C GLU A 608 33.42 -3.34 13.89
N ILE A 609 34.68 -3.27 13.43
CA ILE A 609 35.27 -4.30 12.58
C ILE A 609 35.51 -5.55 13.42
N GLY A 610 34.65 -6.54 13.23
CA GLY A 610 34.68 -7.79 13.97
C GLY A 610 34.60 -9.03 13.09
N ASP A 611 34.47 -10.18 13.74
CA ASP A 611 34.36 -11.47 13.08
C ASP A 611 33.00 -11.71 12.39
N VAL A 612 31.99 -10.92 12.75
CA VAL A 612 30.60 -11.08 12.27
C VAL A 612 30.20 -9.99 11.30
N TYR A 613 30.48 -8.71 11.62
CA TYR A 613 30.15 -7.57 10.77
C TYR A 613 31.16 -6.43 10.94
N GLY A 614 31.13 -5.50 9.97
CA GLY A 614 31.77 -4.19 10.06
C GLY A 614 30.74 -3.10 9.87
N LYS A 615 30.95 -1.92 10.45
CA LYS A 615 30.05 -0.76 10.33
C LYS A 615 30.78 0.40 9.69
N ILE A 616 30.18 0.91 8.62
CA ILE A 616 30.62 2.13 7.95
C ILE A 616 29.52 3.17 8.13
N THR A 617 29.87 4.32 8.66
CA THR A 617 28.96 5.44 8.84
C THR A 617 29.40 6.58 7.94
N PHE A 618 28.52 7.07 7.09
CA PHE A 618 28.72 8.24 6.25
C PHE A 618 27.96 9.42 6.86
N ASP A 619 28.69 10.44 7.29
CA ASP A 619 28.09 11.71 7.69
C ASP A 619 27.90 12.55 6.43
N LEU A 620 26.66 12.90 6.14
CA LEU A 620 26.30 13.64 4.92
C LEU A 620 26.01 15.11 5.27
N GLU A 621 26.46 16.01 4.43
CA GLU A 621 26.14 17.43 4.51
C GLU A 621 25.33 17.85 3.29
N LEU A 622 24.19 18.46 3.53
CA LEU A 622 23.33 19.01 2.51
C LEU A 622 23.32 20.54 2.63
N GLU A 623 23.93 21.22 1.66
CA GLU A 623 24.08 22.67 1.67
C GLU A 623 22.71 23.37 1.64
N GLY A 624 22.51 24.32 2.55
CA GLY A 624 21.26 25.10 2.65
C GLY A 624 20.14 24.44 3.46
N ILE A 625 20.33 23.22 3.94
CA ILE A 625 19.35 22.53 4.79
C ILE A 625 20.02 22.12 6.09
N LYS A 626 19.53 22.68 7.19
CA LYS A 626 19.85 22.14 8.51
C LYS A 626 18.98 20.90 8.70
N VAL A 627 19.57 19.75 8.52
CA VAL A 627 18.97 18.50 9.02
C VAL A 627 19.18 18.52 10.52
N ILE A 628 18.10 18.71 11.26
CA ILE A 628 18.10 18.61 12.73
C ILE A 628 17.92 17.14 13.09
#